data_8f84d1844c81ae59ee18439a07e6b00c
#
_entry.id   8f84d1844c81ae59ee18439a07e6b00c
#
_cell.length_a   1.000
_cell.length_b   1.000
_cell.length_c   1.000
_cell.angle_alpha   90.00
_cell.angle_beta   90.00
_cell.angle_gamma   90.00
#
_symmetry.space_group_name_H-M   'P 1'
#
loop_
_entity.id
_entity.type
_entity.pdbx_description
1 polymer ?
#
loop_
_entity_poly.entity_id
_entity_poly.type
_entity_poly.pdbx_seq_one_letter_code
_entity_poly.pdbx_strand_id
1 'polypeptide(L)'
;MSALLVAASEVLTWLSEHEWPACVIGGLAVQRWGEPRLTRDVDVTVIVALGSEERMVDRALAQFSARREDARAFALQYRVLLVRASNGVALDLALGATGFEIESVKRS
;
A
#
# COMPACT_ATOMS: atom_id res chain seq x y z
N MET A 1 -14.52 6.86 -12.92
CA MET A 1 -13.29 6.79 -12.10
C MET A 1 -12.58 5.48 -12.40
N SER A 2 -11.27 5.51 -12.54
CA SER A 2 -10.54 4.31 -12.88
C SER A 2 -10.51 3.34 -11.70
N ALA A 3 -10.31 2.05 -12.02
CA ALA A 3 -10.21 1.04 -10.99
C ALA A 3 -9.02 1.31 -10.06
N LEU A 4 -7.91 1.83 -10.62
CA LEU A 4 -6.75 2.16 -9.79
C LEU A 4 -7.05 3.27 -8.80
N LEU A 5 -7.79 4.29 -9.23
CA LEU A 5 -8.15 5.38 -8.31
C LEU A 5 -9.10 4.90 -7.24
N VAL A 6 -10.03 4.01 -7.58
CA VAL A 6 -10.93 3.44 -6.59
C VAL A 6 -10.16 2.64 -5.55
N ALA A 7 -9.22 1.81 -6.01
CA ALA A 7 -8.42 1.00 -5.10
C ALA A 7 -7.53 1.87 -4.22
N ALA A 8 -6.91 2.91 -4.80
CA ALA A 8 -6.07 3.81 -4.02
C ALA A 8 -6.88 4.53 -2.96
N SER A 9 -8.07 5.00 -3.33
CA SER A 9 -8.96 5.66 -2.38
C SER A 9 -9.36 4.73 -1.25
N GLU A 10 -9.66 3.48 -1.57
CA GLU A 10 -10.04 2.51 -0.57
C GLU A 10 -8.94 2.28 0.46
N VAL A 11 -7.72 2.04 -0.03
CA VAL A 11 -6.62 1.74 0.90
C VAL A 11 -6.22 2.98 1.70
N LEU A 12 -6.21 4.16 1.08
CA LEU A 12 -5.84 5.37 1.81
C LEU A 12 -6.86 5.72 2.88
N THR A 13 -8.16 5.52 2.58
CA THR A 13 -9.21 5.75 3.56
C THR A 13 -9.06 4.79 4.74
N TRP A 14 -8.81 3.52 4.44
CA TRP A 14 -8.63 2.52 5.47
C TRP A 14 -7.41 2.83 6.36
N LEU A 15 -6.30 3.24 5.74
CA LEU A 15 -5.11 3.59 6.50
C LEU A 15 -5.35 4.82 7.37
N SER A 16 -6.06 5.81 6.83
CA SER A 16 -6.39 7.01 7.59
C SER A 16 -7.25 6.68 8.79
N GLU A 17 -8.21 5.80 8.63
CA GLU A 17 -9.08 5.40 9.73
C GLU A 17 -8.32 4.69 10.85
N HIS A 18 -7.21 4.05 10.49
CA HIS A 18 -6.36 3.36 11.47
C HIS A 18 -5.18 4.21 11.89
N GLU A 19 -5.14 5.46 11.44
CA GLU A 19 -4.12 6.44 11.82
C GLU A 19 -2.71 6.04 11.39
N TRP A 20 -2.58 5.36 10.28
CA TRP A 20 -1.28 5.07 9.68
C TRP A 20 -1.02 6.04 8.54
N PRO A 21 0.01 6.91 8.68
CA PRO A 21 0.36 7.83 7.58
C PRO A 21 0.78 7.06 6.35
N ALA A 22 0.38 7.55 5.19
CA ALA A 22 0.67 6.85 3.94
C ALA A 22 0.72 7.82 2.77
N CYS A 23 1.40 7.38 1.72
CA CYS A 23 1.53 8.14 0.48
C CYS A 23 1.52 7.17 -0.69
N VAL A 24 0.70 7.47 -1.70
CA VAL A 24 0.70 6.69 -2.93
C VAL A 24 1.84 7.16 -3.82
N ILE A 25 2.64 6.21 -4.30
CA ILE A 25 3.74 6.53 -5.19
C ILE A 25 3.68 5.64 -6.42
N GLY A 26 4.20 6.17 -7.52
CA GLY A 26 4.46 5.39 -8.73
C GLY A 26 3.25 5.14 -9.61
N GLY A 27 2.54 4.09 -9.36
CA GLY A 27 1.60 3.52 -10.30
C GLY A 27 0.64 4.46 -10.99
N LEU A 28 0.06 5.40 -10.26
CA LEU A 28 -0.95 6.28 -10.86
C LEU A 28 -0.36 7.28 -11.83
N ALA A 29 0.88 7.68 -11.62
CA ALA A 29 1.50 8.69 -12.47
C ALA A 29 1.72 8.21 -13.90
N VAL A 30 1.96 6.94 -14.08
CA VAL A 30 2.25 6.38 -15.40
C VAL A 30 1.08 6.55 -16.36
N GLN A 31 -0.14 6.44 -15.87
CA GLN A 31 -1.32 6.52 -16.70
C GLN A 31 -1.52 7.87 -17.36
N ARG A 32 -0.95 8.90 -16.82
CA ARG A 32 -1.11 10.25 -17.36
C ARG A 32 -0.55 10.40 -18.77
N TRP A 33 0.36 9.56 -19.11
CA TRP A 33 1.07 9.67 -20.39
C TRP A 33 0.41 8.86 -21.49
N GLY A 34 -0.69 8.20 -21.18
CA GLY A 34 -1.38 7.43 -22.21
C GLY A 34 -0.59 6.24 -22.68
N GLU A 35 0.28 5.72 -21.86
CA GLU A 35 1.07 4.56 -22.20
C GLU A 35 0.19 3.37 -22.49
N PRO A 36 0.45 2.63 -23.57
CA PRO A 36 -0.31 1.42 -23.83
C PRO A 36 -0.08 0.37 -22.77
N ARG A 37 1.07 0.41 -22.13
CA ARG A 37 1.36 -0.48 -21.03
C ARG A 37 0.84 0.12 -19.75
N LEU A 38 -0.14 -0.52 -19.18
CA LEU A 38 -0.79 0.00 -17.98
C LEU A 38 -0.21 -0.60 -16.72
N THR A 39 0.01 0.26 -15.74
CA THR A 39 0.32 -0.20 -14.39
C THR A 39 -0.97 -0.75 -13.80
N ARG A 40 -0.88 -1.95 -13.24
CA ARG A 40 -2.03 -2.58 -12.61
C ARG A 40 -1.95 -2.58 -11.10
N ASP A 41 -0.87 -2.02 -10.57
CA ASP A 41 -0.62 -2.03 -9.14
C ASP A 41 -0.69 -0.62 -8.60
N VAL A 42 -1.15 -0.51 -7.37
CA VAL A 42 -1.10 0.74 -6.63
C VAL A 42 0.01 0.59 -5.58
N ASP A 43 1.00 1.46 -5.65
CA ASP A 43 2.12 1.43 -4.71
C ASP A 43 1.88 2.45 -3.62
N VAL A 44 1.84 1.98 -2.37
CA VAL A 44 1.59 2.84 -1.21
C VAL A 44 2.70 2.62 -0.20
N THR A 45 3.30 3.71 0.27
CA THR A 45 4.24 3.64 1.39
C THR A 45 3.47 3.97 2.66
N VAL A 46 3.52 3.07 3.64
CA VAL A 46 2.83 3.21 4.92
C VAL A 46 3.88 3.36 6.00
N ILE A 47 3.71 4.36 6.85
CA ILE A 47 4.65 4.57 7.96
C ILE A 47 4.19 3.71 9.13
N VAL A 48 5.04 2.76 9.52
CA VAL A 48 4.74 1.81 10.57
C VAL A 48 5.90 1.82 11.56
N ALA A 49 5.62 2.09 12.82
CA ALA A 49 6.67 2.12 13.83
C ALA A 49 7.35 0.75 13.94
N LEU A 50 8.65 0.77 14.23
CA LEU A 50 9.39 -0.46 14.44
C LEU A 50 8.73 -1.26 15.55
N GLY A 51 8.51 -2.54 15.31
CA GLY A 51 7.83 -3.39 16.26
C GLY A 51 6.33 -3.48 16.07
N SER A 52 5.76 -2.64 15.19
CA SER A 52 4.32 -2.66 14.91
C SER A 52 3.97 -3.30 13.58
N GLU A 53 4.96 -3.85 12.89
CA GLU A 53 4.75 -4.41 11.55
C GLU A 53 3.73 -5.56 11.56
N GLU A 54 3.84 -6.45 12.54
CA GLU A 54 2.92 -7.58 12.60
C GLU A 54 1.48 -7.12 12.78
N ARG A 55 1.28 -6.13 13.62
CA ARG A 55 -0.06 -5.60 13.88
C ARG A 55 -0.66 -5.01 12.60
N MET A 56 0.12 -4.22 11.89
CA MET A 56 -0.34 -3.61 10.66
C MET A 56 -0.64 -4.67 9.60
N VAL A 57 0.26 -5.63 9.44
CA VAL A 57 0.09 -6.70 8.46
C VAL A 57 -1.14 -7.52 8.77
N ASP A 58 -1.33 -7.90 10.04
CA ASP A 58 -2.48 -8.71 10.41
C ASP A 58 -3.79 -7.99 10.18
N ARG A 59 -3.84 -6.70 10.48
CA ARG A 59 -5.05 -5.92 10.23
C ARG A 59 -5.32 -5.74 8.75
N ALA A 60 -4.27 -5.53 7.96
CA ALA A 60 -4.43 -5.39 6.52
C ALA A 60 -4.90 -6.69 5.88
N LEU A 61 -4.40 -7.82 6.36
CA LEU A 61 -4.81 -9.11 5.82
C LEU A 61 -6.24 -9.47 6.21
N ALA A 62 -6.76 -8.86 7.27
CA ALA A 62 -8.18 -9.02 7.62
C ALA A 62 -9.07 -8.18 6.73
N GLN A 63 -8.54 -7.09 6.15
CA GLN A 63 -9.31 -6.18 5.32
C GLN A 63 -9.19 -6.46 3.83
N PHE A 64 -7.98 -6.82 3.38
CA PHE A 64 -7.69 -7.03 1.96
C PHE A 64 -7.27 -8.47 1.72
N SER A 65 -7.49 -8.96 0.50
CA SER A 65 -7.11 -10.32 0.15
C SER A 65 -5.61 -10.41 -0.11
N ALA A 66 -4.99 -11.46 0.41
CA ALA A 66 -3.56 -11.69 0.17
C ALA A 66 -3.34 -12.15 -1.28
N ARG A 67 -2.24 -11.70 -1.88
CA ARG A 67 -1.89 -12.10 -3.24
C ARG A 67 -0.98 -13.31 -3.29
N ARG A 68 -0.48 -13.76 -2.13
CA ARG A 68 0.33 -14.96 -2.05
C ARG A 68 0.07 -15.63 -0.71
N GLU A 69 0.29 -16.92 -0.67
CA GLU A 69 0.00 -17.69 0.53
C GLU A 69 0.86 -17.27 1.71
N ASP A 70 2.09 -16.86 1.43
CA ASP A 70 3.03 -16.44 2.48
C ASP A 70 3.09 -14.92 2.64
N ALA A 71 1.99 -14.22 2.33
CA ALA A 71 1.98 -12.76 2.34
C ALA A 71 2.45 -12.18 3.66
N ARG A 72 2.04 -12.78 4.78
CA ARG A 72 2.45 -12.30 6.10
C ARG A 72 3.96 -12.44 6.31
N ALA A 73 4.48 -13.63 6.06
CA ALA A 73 5.91 -13.88 6.23
C ALA A 73 6.73 -13.04 5.27
N PHE A 74 6.27 -12.91 4.04
CA PHE A 74 6.94 -12.08 3.04
C PHE A 74 6.99 -10.63 3.50
N ALA A 75 5.86 -10.11 4.02
CA ALA A 75 5.79 -8.72 4.47
C ALA A 75 6.73 -8.46 5.64
N LEU A 76 6.81 -9.40 6.58
CA LEU A 76 7.67 -9.20 7.74
C LEU A 76 9.14 -9.29 7.37
N GLN A 77 9.47 -10.06 6.34
CA GLN A 77 10.85 -10.21 5.91
C GLN A 77 11.30 -9.08 4.98
N TYR A 78 10.46 -8.73 4.01
CA TYR A 78 10.85 -7.78 2.98
C TYR A 78 10.20 -6.41 3.13
N ARG A 79 9.33 -6.24 4.10
CA ARG A 79 8.64 -5.00 4.41
C ARG A 79 7.76 -4.52 3.25
N VAL A 80 7.16 -5.46 2.54
CA VAL A 80 6.18 -5.18 1.49
C VAL A 80 5.03 -6.16 1.64
N LEU A 81 3.82 -5.65 1.81
CA LEU A 81 2.63 -6.49 1.91
C LEU A 81 1.89 -6.47 0.59
N LEU A 82 1.72 -7.64 0.01
CA LEU A 82 1.08 -7.79 -1.31
C LEU A 82 -0.36 -8.26 -1.13
N VAL A 83 -1.29 -7.36 -1.41
CA VAL A 83 -2.73 -7.65 -1.24
C VAL A 83 -3.50 -7.14 -2.46
N ARG A 84 -4.83 -7.31 -2.42
CA ARG A 84 -5.73 -6.79 -3.44
C ARG A 84 -6.83 -5.99 -2.78
N ALA A 85 -7.21 -4.89 -3.44
CA ALA A 85 -8.37 -4.12 -3.03
C ALA A 85 -9.65 -4.90 -3.29
N SER A 86 -10.77 -4.38 -2.82
CA SER A 86 -12.06 -5.05 -3.00
C SER A 86 -12.43 -5.22 -4.47
N ASN A 87 -11.93 -4.35 -5.34
CA ASN A 87 -12.20 -4.46 -6.78
C ASN A 87 -11.15 -5.28 -7.53
N GLY A 88 -10.25 -5.97 -6.81
CA GLY A 88 -9.28 -6.87 -7.40
C GLY A 88 -7.96 -6.23 -7.81
N VAL A 89 -7.83 -4.93 -7.68
CA VAL A 89 -6.60 -4.25 -8.06
C VAL A 89 -5.48 -4.59 -7.07
N ALA A 90 -4.29 -4.87 -7.59
CA ALA A 90 -3.15 -5.22 -6.75
C ALA A 90 -2.65 -4.00 -5.97
N LEU A 91 -2.38 -4.21 -4.71
CA LEU A 91 -1.86 -3.17 -3.81
C LEU A 91 -0.52 -3.63 -3.24
N ASP A 92 0.51 -2.81 -3.43
CA ASP A 92 1.83 -3.05 -2.84
C ASP A 92 2.00 -2.07 -1.70
N LEU A 93 1.94 -2.58 -0.47
CA LEU A 93 2.04 -1.72 0.72
C LEU A 93 3.45 -1.83 1.29
N ALA A 94 4.28 -0.85 1.00
CA ALA A 94 5.64 -0.82 1.52
C ALA A 94 5.62 -0.27 2.94
N LEU A 95 6.33 -0.93 3.85
CA LEU A 95 6.33 -0.55 5.26
C LEU A 95 7.55 0.29 5.57
N GLY A 96 7.37 1.61 5.63
CA GLY A 96 8.43 2.53 6.03
C GLY A 96 8.38 2.72 7.54
N ALA A 97 9.54 2.93 8.16
CA ALA A 97 9.57 2.97 9.62
C ALA A 97 10.52 3.99 10.21
N THR A 98 11.18 4.79 9.40
CA THR A 98 12.23 5.67 9.91
C THR A 98 11.80 7.12 9.84
N GLY A 99 12.49 7.96 10.58
CA GLY A 99 12.24 9.38 10.50
C GLY A 99 12.40 9.93 9.11
N PHE A 100 13.32 9.37 8.36
CA PHE A 100 13.54 9.79 6.98
C PHE A 100 12.28 9.51 6.14
N GLU A 101 11.70 8.33 6.30
CA GLU A 101 10.51 7.97 5.56
C GLU A 101 9.34 8.89 5.92
N ILE A 102 9.19 9.18 7.21
CA ILE A 102 8.13 10.06 7.67
C ILE A 102 8.27 11.42 7.04
N GLU A 103 9.48 11.94 6.98
CA GLU A 103 9.73 13.24 6.38
C GLU A 103 9.38 13.25 4.91
N SER A 104 9.75 12.21 4.19
CA SER A 104 9.41 12.08 2.78
C SER A 104 7.91 12.09 2.55
N VAL A 105 7.18 11.37 3.37
CA VAL A 105 5.72 11.30 3.26
C VAL A 105 5.12 12.68 3.50
N LYS A 106 5.60 13.41 4.49
CA LYS A 106 5.07 14.72 4.79
C LYS A 106 5.26 15.70 3.66
N ARG A 107 6.31 15.53 2.89
CA ARG A 107 6.57 16.40 1.76
C ARG A 107 5.78 16.04 0.52
N SER A 108 5.24 14.86 0.51
CA SER A 108 4.43 14.39 -0.60
C SER A 108 3.06 15.04 -0.57
#